data_a75d95f849320815442b4811fbb3dc79
#
_entry.id   a75d95f849320815442b4811fbb3dc79
#
_cell.length_a   1.000
_cell.length_b   1.000
_cell.length_c   1.000
_cell.angle_alpha   90.00
_cell.angle_beta   90.00
_cell.angle_gamma   90.00
#
_symmetry.space_group_name_H-M   'P 1'
#
loop_
_entity.id
_entity.type
_entity.pdbx_description
1 polymer ?
#
loop_
_entity_poly.entity_id
_entity_poly.type
_entity_poly.pdbx_seq_one_letter_code
_entity_poly.pdbx_strand_id
1 'polypeptide(L)' 'MSKSKIEDGMADAIAATGIISVVLLTLIIWLNG' A
#
# COMPACT_ATOMS: atom_id res chain seq x y z
N MET A 1 -5.29 -21.52 -10.42
CA MET A 1 -6.49 -20.76 -10.74
C MET A 1 -6.18 -19.33 -10.98
N SER A 2 -6.54 -18.86 -12.15
CA SER A 2 -6.23 -17.48 -12.53
C SER A 2 -6.95 -16.47 -11.64
N LYS A 3 -8.18 -16.77 -11.24
CA LYS A 3 -8.96 -15.87 -10.41
C LYS A 3 -8.32 -15.66 -9.04
N SER A 4 -7.83 -16.74 -8.42
CA SER A 4 -7.14 -16.64 -7.14
C SER A 4 -5.86 -15.84 -7.26
N LYS A 5 -5.13 -16.03 -8.34
CA LYS A 5 -3.88 -15.29 -8.55
C LYS A 5 -4.13 -13.80 -8.72
N ILE A 6 -5.21 -13.43 -9.41
CA ILE A 6 -5.56 -12.03 -9.60
C ILE A 6 -5.94 -11.41 -8.26
N GLU A 7 -6.73 -12.11 -7.47
CA GLU A 7 -7.14 -11.61 -6.16
C GLU A 7 -5.96 -11.48 -5.21
N ASP A 8 -5.05 -12.46 -5.24
CA ASP A 8 -3.86 -12.43 -4.41
C ASP A 8 -2.97 -11.26 -4.80
N GLY A 9 -2.76 -11.05 -6.10
CA GLY A 9 -1.95 -9.95 -6.58
C GLY A 9 -2.58 -8.62 -6.26
N MET A 10 -3.90 -8.54 -6.34
CA MET A 10 -4.62 -7.33 -6.03
C MET A 10 -4.51 -6.98 -4.54
N ALA A 11 -4.67 -7.97 -3.69
CA ALA A 11 -4.56 -7.77 -2.24
C ALA A 11 -3.15 -7.33 -1.88
N ASP A 12 -2.15 -7.93 -2.50
CA ASP A 12 -0.76 -7.59 -2.26
C ASP A 12 -0.45 -6.15 -2.69
N ALA A 13 -0.98 -5.77 -3.85
CA ALA A 13 -0.79 -4.42 -4.37
C ALA A 13 -1.44 -3.38 -3.46
N ILE A 14 -2.64 -3.66 -2.97
CA ILE A 14 -3.34 -2.77 -2.06
C ILE A 14 -2.56 -2.63 -0.76
N ALA A 15 -2.06 -3.73 -0.22
CA ALA A 15 -1.28 -3.71 1.01
C ALA A 15 0.00 -2.90 0.82
N ALA A 16 0.71 -3.13 -0.27
CA ALA A 16 1.94 -2.40 -0.56
C ALA A 16 1.67 -0.90 -0.72
N THR A 17 0.62 -0.55 -1.45
CA THR A 17 0.23 0.85 -1.64
C THR A 17 -0.14 1.48 -0.31
N GLY A 18 -0.86 0.76 0.54
CA GLY A 18 -1.23 1.26 1.85
C GLY A 18 -0.02 1.54 2.72
N ILE A 19 0.94 0.63 2.74
CA ILE A 19 2.16 0.79 3.53
C ILE A 19 2.94 2.02 3.05
N ILE A 20 3.12 2.14 1.74
CA ILE A 20 3.84 3.27 1.16
C ILE A 20 3.13 4.58 1.47
N SER A 21 1.80 4.59 1.36
CA SER A 21 1.01 5.79 1.63
C SER A 21 1.16 6.24 3.07
N VAL A 22 1.13 5.31 4.01
CA VAL A 22 1.31 5.62 5.43
C VAL A 22 2.69 6.20 5.69
N VAL A 23 3.72 5.61 5.10
CA VAL A 23 5.07 6.10 5.26
C VAL A 23 5.21 7.53 4.71
N LEU A 24 4.67 7.77 3.53
CA LEU A 24 4.73 9.10 2.92
C LEU A 24 3.98 10.12 3.74
N LEU A 25 2.78 9.79 4.21
CA LEU A 25 2.00 10.70 5.03
C LEU A 25 2.72 11.02 6.33
N THR A 26 3.32 10.03 6.94
CA THR A 26 4.06 10.22 8.19
C THR A 26 5.24 11.17 7.97
N LEU A 27 5.96 11.01 6.88
CA LEU A 27 7.08 11.88 6.56
C LEU A 27 6.62 13.31 6.30
N ILE A 28 5.52 13.48 5.59
CA ILE A 28 4.98 14.80 5.30
C ILE A 28 4.60 15.51 6.59
N ILE A 29 3.88 14.80 7.47
CA ILE A 29 3.46 15.37 8.75
C ILE A 29 4.68 15.70 9.61
N TRP A 30 5.65 14.82 9.63
CA TRP A 30 6.87 15.01 10.41
C TRP A 30 7.61 16.27 9.98
N LEU A 31 7.80 16.42 8.66
CA LEU A 31 8.54 17.57 8.14
C LEU A 31 7.74 18.87 8.25
N ASN A 32 6.43 18.76 8.17
CA ASN A 32 5.57 19.94 8.21
C ASN A 32 5.25 20.39 9.62
N GLY A 33 5.33 19.47 10.54
CA GLY A 33 4.94 19.75 11.90
C GLY A 33 6.06 20.05 12.80
#